data_7a186e0f481e91bc88c18689fa983151
#
_entry.id   7a186e0f481e91bc88c18689fa983151
#
_cell.length_a   1.000
_cell.length_b   1.000
_cell.length_c   1.000
_cell.angle_alpha   90.00
_cell.angle_beta   90.00
_cell.angle_gamma   90.00
#
_symmetry.space_group_name_H-M   'P 1'
#
loop_
_entity.id
_entity.type
_entity.pdbx_description
1 polymer ?
#
loop_
_entity_poly.entity_id
_entity_poly.type
_entity_poly.pdbx_seq_one_letter_code
_entity_poly.pdbx_strand_id
1 'polypeptide(L)'
;MQLCTSWWSQASSAQKEAPFHRCTLLAPFAWQNEHRFNDVKVDPKAHGDLLADIQRFRGAAYVADGAVSADALTPDGRHLQTIDPDSWHFLIRNTEGEVISCARYHAISNPTFDDTLTSRAAHAQSPEWQTKVRLIVEDSIQLASRRGANFAELGGWCVAPSSRNTSHALRSVLHMYALGEILGGTVGLSTATTRHASSSILQRLGASRAELHGHPLPSYFDPTFNCHMDLLQFDSLRPAPKYAGHVTEYIAQMREQMQVVCGQPTLPTYAASLLALSNALQPVTSALVGPRSLSLT
;
A
#
# COMPACT_ATOMS: atom_id res chain seq x y z
N MET A 1 10.45 -15.47 28.31
CA MET A 1 11.16 -15.11 27.07
C MET A 1 11.53 -16.31 26.20
N GLN A 2 10.89 -17.45 26.35
CA GLN A 2 11.23 -18.73 25.67
C GLN A 2 10.11 -19.33 24.81
N LEU A 3 8.99 -18.63 24.60
CA LEU A 3 7.79 -19.17 23.93
C LEU A 3 7.68 -18.87 22.42
N CYS A 4 8.59 -18.09 21.83
CA CYS A 4 8.49 -17.69 20.41
C CYS A 4 9.33 -18.53 19.43
N THR A 5 10.25 -19.36 19.90
CA THR A 5 11.14 -20.15 19.01
C THR A 5 10.60 -21.53 18.64
N SER A 6 9.60 -22.05 19.38
CA SER A 6 9.04 -23.38 19.13
C SER A 6 7.95 -23.42 18.06
N TRP A 7 7.39 -22.28 17.70
CA TRP A 7 6.26 -22.19 16.74
C TRP A 7 6.65 -22.49 15.28
N TRP A 8 7.88 -22.16 14.88
CA TRP A 8 8.34 -22.34 13.49
C TRP A 8 8.86 -23.75 13.19
N SER A 9 9.42 -24.47 14.17
CA SER A 9 9.85 -25.85 13.97
C SER A 9 8.68 -26.82 13.85
N GLN A 10 7.51 -26.49 14.43
CA GLN A 10 6.28 -27.27 14.29
C GLN A 10 5.48 -26.93 13.03
N ALA A 11 5.56 -25.70 12.52
CA ALA A 11 4.89 -25.30 11.29
C ALA A 11 5.48 -25.97 10.03
N SER A 12 6.75 -26.36 10.06
CA SER A 12 7.43 -27.02 8.94
C SER A 12 7.03 -28.47 8.71
N SER A 13 6.46 -29.16 9.70
CA SER A 13 6.10 -30.59 9.59
C SER A 13 4.59 -30.89 9.57
N ALA A 14 3.73 -29.86 9.68
CA ALA A 14 2.28 -30.00 9.73
C ALA A 14 1.56 -29.07 8.73
N GLN A 15 2.19 -28.72 7.61
CA GLN A 15 1.50 -28.11 6.47
C GLN A 15 0.72 -29.20 5.69
N LYS A 16 -0.21 -29.89 6.34
CA LYS A 16 -1.44 -30.30 5.69
C LYS A 16 -2.16 -29.01 5.31
N GLU A 17 -2.36 -28.85 4.01
CA GLU A 17 -3.06 -27.79 3.32
C GLU A 17 -4.12 -27.11 4.20
N ALA A 18 -3.77 -25.98 4.79
CA ALA A 18 -4.77 -25.09 5.35
C ALA A 18 -5.71 -24.70 4.19
N PRO A 19 -7.03 -24.59 4.40
CA PRO A 19 -7.99 -24.27 3.36
C PRO A 19 -7.47 -23.07 2.58
N PHE A 20 -7.52 -23.14 1.25
CA PHE A 20 -6.91 -22.18 0.32
C PHE A 20 -7.40 -20.75 0.63
N HIS A 21 -6.68 -20.04 1.47
CA HIS A 21 -6.92 -18.63 1.66
C HIS A 21 -6.57 -17.90 0.36
N ARG A 22 -7.55 -17.32 -0.27
CA ARG A 22 -7.39 -16.63 -1.54
C ARG A 22 -6.63 -15.33 -1.30
N CYS A 23 -5.39 -15.25 -1.79
CA CYS A 23 -4.63 -14.02 -1.85
C CYS A 23 -5.02 -13.25 -3.11
N THR A 24 -5.21 -11.94 -2.98
CA THR A 24 -5.53 -11.04 -4.09
C THR A 24 -4.70 -9.77 -3.93
N LEU A 25 -4.25 -9.23 -5.02
CA LEU A 25 -3.61 -7.92 -5.08
C LEU A 25 -4.56 -6.93 -5.76
N LEU A 26 -4.95 -5.88 -5.07
CA LEU A 26 -5.70 -4.78 -5.63
C LEU A 26 -4.69 -3.71 -6.05
N ALA A 27 -4.62 -3.43 -7.35
CA ALA A 27 -3.74 -2.39 -7.89
C ALA A 27 -4.34 -0.99 -7.67
N PRO A 28 -3.56 0.10 -7.75
CA PRO A 28 -4.11 1.44 -7.88
C PRO A 28 -5.16 1.49 -8.99
N PHE A 29 -6.23 2.27 -8.80
CA PHE A 29 -7.37 2.28 -9.73
C PHE A 29 -6.95 2.57 -11.18
N ALA A 30 -6.02 3.51 -11.37
CA ALA A 30 -5.48 3.92 -12.67
C ALA A 30 -4.13 3.25 -13.00
N TRP A 31 -3.81 2.11 -12.34
CA TRP A 31 -2.55 1.43 -12.56
C TRP A 31 -2.43 0.90 -13.98
N GLN A 32 -1.25 1.12 -14.57
CA GLN A 32 -0.92 0.63 -15.90
C GLN A 32 -0.25 -0.75 -15.80
N ASN A 33 -0.81 -1.71 -16.53
CA ASN A 33 -0.27 -3.07 -16.60
C ASN A 33 1.04 -3.07 -17.41
N GLU A 34 2.16 -3.16 -16.72
CA GLU A 34 3.51 -3.25 -17.31
C GLU A 34 3.94 -4.70 -17.56
N HIS A 35 3.01 -5.63 -17.70
CA HIS A 35 3.29 -7.07 -17.87
C HIS A 35 4.12 -7.69 -16.72
N ARG A 36 3.99 -7.13 -15.53
CA ARG A 36 4.68 -7.63 -14.33
C ARG A 36 3.98 -8.80 -13.66
N PHE A 37 2.70 -8.99 -13.99
CA PHE A 37 1.82 -10.04 -13.45
C PHE A 37 1.09 -10.75 -14.58
N ASN A 38 0.90 -12.07 -14.45
CA ASN A 38 0.27 -12.89 -15.49
C ASN A 38 -1.25 -12.91 -15.38
N ASP A 39 -1.82 -12.83 -14.17
CA ASP A 39 -3.27 -12.86 -13.93
C ASP A 39 -3.77 -11.45 -13.55
N VAL A 40 -4.03 -10.62 -14.55
CA VAL A 40 -4.56 -9.26 -14.35
C VAL A 40 -6.00 -9.17 -14.82
N LYS A 41 -6.91 -8.85 -13.91
CA LYS A 41 -8.33 -8.62 -14.18
C LYS A 41 -8.63 -7.12 -14.14
N VAL A 42 -9.06 -6.58 -15.27
CA VAL A 42 -9.59 -5.22 -15.35
C VAL A 42 -11.09 -5.27 -15.07
N ASP A 43 -11.49 -4.78 -13.90
CA ASP A 43 -12.90 -4.82 -13.47
C ASP A 43 -13.15 -3.68 -12.46
N PRO A 44 -13.64 -2.51 -12.93
CA PRO A 44 -13.90 -1.35 -12.07
C PRO A 44 -14.86 -1.65 -10.91
N LYS A 45 -15.86 -2.50 -11.15
CA LYS A 45 -16.83 -2.87 -10.11
C LYS A 45 -16.19 -3.74 -9.06
N ALA A 46 -15.50 -4.82 -9.46
CA ALA A 46 -14.81 -5.69 -8.52
C ALA A 46 -13.71 -4.94 -7.75
N HIS A 47 -13.01 -3.99 -8.40
CA HIS A 47 -12.05 -3.12 -7.74
C HIS A 47 -12.70 -2.30 -6.62
N GLY A 48 -13.81 -1.62 -6.94
CA GLY A 48 -14.55 -0.82 -5.96
C GLY A 48 -15.10 -1.64 -4.79
N ASP A 49 -15.66 -2.82 -5.09
CA ASP A 49 -16.19 -3.73 -4.07
C ASP A 49 -15.08 -4.23 -3.14
N LEU A 50 -13.94 -4.67 -3.67
CA LEU A 50 -12.79 -5.12 -2.87
C LEU A 50 -12.21 -3.99 -2.03
N LEU A 51 -12.09 -2.79 -2.58
CA LEU A 51 -11.61 -1.63 -1.82
C LEU A 51 -12.55 -1.31 -0.66
N ALA A 52 -13.87 -1.34 -0.88
CA ALA A 52 -14.86 -1.13 0.16
C ALA A 52 -14.77 -2.21 1.26
N ASP A 53 -14.55 -3.49 0.89
CA ASP A 53 -14.37 -4.58 1.86
C ASP A 53 -13.11 -4.39 2.72
N ILE A 54 -11.99 -4.00 2.11
CA ILE A 54 -10.75 -3.66 2.83
C ILE A 54 -11.00 -2.50 3.80
N GLN A 55 -11.69 -1.45 3.37
CA GLN A 55 -12.00 -0.28 4.19
C GLN A 55 -12.91 -0.62 5.36
N ARG A 56 -13.93 -1.50 5.17
CA ARG A 56 -14.80 -2.00 6.25
C ARG A 56 -14.01 -2.88 7.23
N PHE A 57 -13.23 -3.80 6.71
CA PHE A 57 -12.39 -4.67 7.53
C PHE A 57 -11.42 -3.86 8.40
N ARG A 58 -10.73 -2.87 7.81
CA ARG A 58 -9.84 -1.96 8.51
C ARG A 58 -10.60 -1.11 9.54
N GLY A 59 -11.77 -0.59 9.19
CA GLY A 59 -12.63 0.17 10.10
C GLY A 59 -13.03 -0.64 11.33
N ALA A 60 -13.54 -1.85 11.13
CA ALA A 60 -13.90 -2.75 12.22
C ALA A 60 -12.71 -3.09 13.12
N ALA A 61 -11.53 -3.38 12.52
CA ALA A 61 -10.31 -3.68 13.26
C ALA A 61 -9.83 -2.50 14.10
N TYR A 62 -9.85 -1.29 13.57
CA TYR A 62 -9.40 -0.07 14.26
C TYR A 62 -10.34 0.35 15.38
N VAL A 63 -11.67 0.21 15.19
CA VAL A 63 -12.63 0.46 16.25
C VAL A 63 -12.50 -0.56 17.38
N ALA A 64 -12.40 -1.85 17.04
CA ALA A 64 -12.21 -2.90 18.02
C ALA A 64 -10.91 -2.74 18.84
N ASP A 65 -9.89 -2.14 18.24
CA ASP A 65 -8.60 -1.86 18.88
C ASP A 65 -8.58 -0.52 19.65
N GLY A 66 -9.67 0.25 19.59
CA GLY A 66 -9.75 1.59 20.18
C GLY A 66 -8.82 2.61 19.51
N ALA A 67 -8.37 2.34 18.28
CA ALA A 67 -7.53 3.22 17.50
C ALA A 67 -8.31 4.36 16.83
N VAL A 68 -9.56 4.12 16.47
CA VAL A 68 -10.48 5.16 15.96
C VAL A 68 -11.85 4.98 16.61
N SER A 69 -12.64 6.08 16.70
CA SER A 69 -14.02 5.98 17.14
C SER A 69 -14.93 5.49 16.02
N ALA A 70 -16.07 4.89 16.35
CA ALA A 70 -17.06 4.47 15.36
C ALA A 70 -17.56 5.64 14.50
N ASP A 71 -17.63 6.85 15.08
CA ASP A 71 -18.06 8.09 14.39
C ASP A 71 -17.08 8.56 13.31
N ALA A 72 -15.85 8.06 13.33
CA ALA A 72 -14.86 8.32 12.29
C ALA A 72 -15.05 7.44 11.03
N LEU A 73 -15.97 6.49 11.07
CA LEU A 73 -16.31 5.64 9.94
C LEU A 73 -17.47 6.22 9.12
N THR A 74 -17.55 5.81 7.86
CA THR A 74 -18.76 6.07 7.05
C THR A 74 -19.96 5.30 7.61
N PRO A 75 -21.21 5.67 7.24
CA PRO A 75 -22.40 4.95 7.70
C PRO A 75 -22.39 3.45 7.38
N ASP A 76 -21.69 3.03 6.33
CA ASP A 76 -21.51 1.62 5.97
C ASP A 76 -20.23 0.98 6.56
N GLY A 77 -19.62 1.63 7.56
CA GLY A 77 -18.53 1.08 8.37
C GLY A 77 -17.13 1.18 7.75
N ARG A 78 -16.93 1.99 6.71
CA ARG A 78 -15.62 2.11 6.06
C ARG A 78 -14.74 3.14 6.74
N HIS A 79 -13.48 2.79 6.97
CA HIS A 79 -12.41 3.72 7.31
C HIS A 79 -11.74 4.21 6.02
N LEU A 80 -12.13 5.40 5.57
CA LEU A 80 -11.62 5.98 4.32
C LEU A 80 -10.27 6.67 4.54
N GLN A 81 -9.37 6.48 3.59
CA GLN A 81 -8.15 7.28 3.43
C GLN A 81 -8.04 7.72 1.98
N THR A 82 -7.71 8.98 1.75
CA THR A 82 -7.69 9.60 0.41
C THR A 82 -6.75 8.91 -0.55
N ILE A 83 -5.69 8.28 -0.05
CA ILE A 83 -4.70 7.56 -0.84
C ILE A 83 -5.11 6.12 -1.19
N ASP A 84 -6.21 5.61 -0.64
CA ASP A 84 -6.60 4.22 -0.87
C ASP A 84 -6.77 3.87 -2.36
N PRO A 85 -7.43 4.71 -3.20
CA PRO A 85 -7.58 4.42 -4.63
C PRO A 85 -6.26 4.39 -5.42
N ASP A 86 -5.24 5.10 -4.92
CA ASP A 86 -3.92 5.23 -5.57
C ASP A 86 -2.88 4.28 -4.96
N SER A 87 -3.34 3.33 -4.14
CA SER A 87 -2.48 2.39 -3.42
C SER A 87 -2.68 0.97 -3.88
N TRP A 88 -1.62 0.17 -3.76
CA TRP A 88 -1.72 -1.27 -3.80
C TRP A 88 -2.25 -1.79 -2.47
N HIS A 89 -3.16 -2.77 -2.54
CA HIS A 89 -3.64 -3.47 -1.35
C HIS A 89 -3.49 -4.97 -1.54
N PHE A 90 -2.75 -5.61 -0.66
CA PHE A 90 -2.71 -7.05 -0.54
C PHE A 90 -3.77 -7.49 0.45
N LEU A 91 -4.55 -8.50 0.09
CA LEU A 91 -5.58 -9.05 0.95
C LEU A 91 -5.55 -10.58 0.96
N ILE A 92 -5.88 -11.14 2.11
CA ILE A 92 -6.14 -12.57 2.31
C ILE A 92 -7.62 -12.70 2.68
N ARG A 93 -8.33 -13.60 1.99
CA ARG A 93 -9.72 -13.92 2.27
C ARG A 93 -9.86 -15.35 2.75
N ASN A 94 -10.80 -15.59 3.65
CA ASN A 94 -11.17 -16.94 4.08
C ASN A 94 -12.00 -17.68 3.01
N THR A 95 -12.45 -18.89 3.31
CA THR A 95 -13.27 -19.72 2.42
C THR A 95 -14.63 -19.10 2.11
N GLU A 96 -15.16 -18.30 3.01
CA GLU A 96 -16.42 -17.57 2.89
C GLU A 96 -16.27 -16.29 2.04
N GLY A 97 -15.03 -15.92 1.68
CA GLY A 97 -14.72 -14.73 0.88
C GLY A 97 -14.48 -13.46 1.70
N GLU A 98 -14.53 -13.55 3.03
CA GLU A 98 -14.31 -12.41 3.92
C GLU A 98 -12.82 -12.06 4.04
N VAL A 99 -12.50 -10.77 4.11
CA VAL A 99 -11.13 -10.29 4.33
C VAL A 99 -10.70 -10.61 5.76
N ILE A 100 -9.60 -11.35 5.91
CA ILE A 100 -9.03 -11.71 7.21
C ILE A 100 -7.64 -11.10 7.46
N SER A 101 -7.01 -10.57 6.43
CA SER A 101 -5.78 -9.78 6.55
C SER A 101 -5.65 -8.84 5.37
N CYS A 102 -5.16 -7.65 5.60
CA CYS A 102 -4.79 -6.71 4.56
C CYS A 102 -3.54 -5.92 4.92
N ALA A 103 -2.86 -5.42 3.88
CA ALA A 103 -1.77 -4.44 3.99
C ALA A 103 -1.82 -3.51 2.77
N ARG A 104 -1.43 -2.25 2.96
CA ARG A 104 -1.37 -1.25 1.90
C ARG A 104 0.08 -0.86 1.60
N TYR A 105 0.34 -0.65 0.32
CA TYR A 105 1.59 -0.12 -0.22
C TYR A 105 1.26 1.07 -1.11
N HIS A 106 1.68 2.26 -0.69
CA HIS A 106 1.45 3.50 -1.42
C HIS A 106 2.77 4.00 -2.02
N ALA A 107 2.99 3.74 -3.30
CA ALA A 107 4.12 4.30 -4.04
C ALA A 107 3.82 5.75 -4.43
N ILE A 108 4.78 6.64 -4.23
CA ILE A 108 4.63 8.05 -4.54
C ILE A 108 5.62 8.40 -5.66
N SER A 109 5.08 8.87 -6.79
CA SER A 109 5.90 9.32 -7.91
C SER A 109 6.45 10.71 -7.65
N ASN A 110 7.77 10.89 -7.82
CA ASN A 110 8.46 12.16 -7.57
C ASN A 110 8.12 12.78 -6.21
N PRO A 111 8.25 12.01 -5.11
CA PRO A 111 7.77 12.40 -3.80
C PRO A 111 8.48 13.65 -3.27
N THR A 112 7.71 14.50 -2.59
CA THR A 112 8.20 15.53 -1.67
C THR A 112 7.78 15.18 -0.25
N PHE A 113 8.31 15.87 0.76
CA PHE A 113 7.86 15.69 2.14
C PHE A 113 6.34 15.84 2.27
N ASP A 114 5.76 16.86 1.65
CA ASP A 114 4.35 17.21 1.82
C ASP A 114 3.39 16.21 1.14
N ASP A 115 3.88 15.37 0.23
CA ASP A 115 3.10 14.31 -0.42
C ASP A 115 2.91 13.08 0.47
N THR A 116 3.71 12.94 1.54
CA THR A 116 3.73 11.75 2.39
C THR A 116 2.63 11.76 3.45
N LEU A 117 2.14 10.57 3.85
CA LEU A 117 1.28 10.44 5.04
C LEU A 117 2.06 10.76 6.31
N THR A 118 3.33 10.42 6.34
CA THR A 118 4.23 10.69 7.48
C THR A 118 4.28 12.18 7.80
N SER A 119 4.23 13.07 6.80
CA SER A 119 4.20 14.52 7.01
C SER A 119 2.92 15.00 7.72
N ARG A 120 1.83 14.26 7.57
CA ARG A 120 0.50 14.59 8.12
C ARG A 120 0.25 13.95 9.49
N ALA A 121 1.13 13.03 9.91
CA ALA A 121 1.02 12.38 11.19
C ALA A 121 1.27 13.35 12.36
N ALA A 122 0.68 13.08 13.52
CA ALA A 122 0.69 13.98 14.67
C ALA A 122 2.10 14.41 15.09
N HIS A 123 3.07 13.51 15.07
CA HIS A 123 4.45 13.83 15.42
C HIS A 123 5.11 14.80 14.42
N ALA A 124 4.80 14.70 13.12
CA ALA A 124 5.32 15.63 12.11
C ALA A 124 4.75 17.05 12.26
N GLN A 125 3.62 17.19 12.95
CA GLN A 125 2.98 18.48 13.25
C GLN A 125 3.45 19.08 14.59
N SER A 126 4.19 18.33 15.39
CA SER A 126 4.69 18.76 16.68
C SER A 126 6.00 19.57 16.53
N PRO A 127 6.16 20.72 17.24
CA PRO A 127 7.40 21.51 17.18
C PRO A 127 8.65 20.72 17.53
N GLU A 128 8.54 19.74 18.43
CA GLU A 128 9.66 18.88 18.85
C GLU A 128 10.14 17.94 17.73
N TRP A 129 9.22 17.45 16.90
CA TRP A 129 9.48 16.36 15.96
C TRP A 129 9.54 16.81 14.51
N GLN A 130 8.88 17.92 14.17
CA GLN A 130 8.69 18.37 12.80
C GLN A 130 9.97 18.35 11.96
N THR A 131 11.04 18.97 12.48
CA THR A 131 12.35 19.01 11.79
C THR A 131 12.96 17.63 11.64
N LYS A 132 12.89 16.80 12.70
CA LYS A 132 13.46 15.45 12.69
C LYS A 132 12.76 14.56 11.67
N VAL A 133 11.42 14.60 11.65
CA VAL A 133 10.59 13.81 10.72
C VAL A 133 10.82 14.26 9.29
N ARG A 134 10.88 15.58 9.04
CA ARG A 134 11.18 16.12 7.71
C ARG A 134 12.53 15.59 7.20
N LEU A 135 13.57 15.68 7.97
CA LEU A 135 14.91 15.20 7.59
C LEU A 135 14.89 13.70 7.24
N ILE A 136 14.23 12.88 8.05
CA ILE A 136 14.13 11.44 7.82
C ILE A 136 13.37 11.12 6.53
N VAL A 137 12.25 11.81 6.29
CA VAL A 137 11.47 11.63 5.06
C VAL A 137 12.30 12.02 3.84
N GLU A 138 12.92 13.20 3.87
CA GLU A 138 13.74 13.70 2.77
C GLU A 138 14.97 12.81 2.51
N ASP A 139 15.65 12.32 3.55
CA ASP A 139 16.76 11.36 3.43
C ASP A 139 16.29 10.02 2.82
N SER A 140 15.11 9.54 3.21
CA SER A 140 14.54 8.31 2.66
C SER A 140 14.16 8.46 1.18
N ILE A 141 13.58 9.59 0.80
CA ILE A 141 13.29 9.93 -0.59
C ILE A 141 14.57 10.00 -1.41
N GLN A 142 15.60 10.69 -0.91
CA GLN A 142 16.89 10.78 -1.59
C GLN A 142 17.57 9.41 -1.69
N LEU A 143 17.47 8.57 -0.67
CA LEU A 143 18.03 7.22 -0.68
C LEU A 143 17.35 6.37 -1.77
N ALA A 144 16.01 6.42 -1.87
CA ALA A 144 15.27 5.75 -2.94
C ALA A 144 15.74 6.24 -4.33
N SER A 145 15.81 7.55 -4.52
CA SER A 145 16.27 8.16 -5.78
C SER A 145 17.69 7.74 -6.15
N ARG A 146 18.66 7.81 -5.21
CA ARG A 146 20.05 7.40 -5.47
C ARG A 146 20.18 5.91 -5.84
N ARG A 147 19.24 5.07 -5.43
CA ARG A 147 19.24 3.63 -5.75
C ARG A 147 18.42 3.29 -6.99
N GLY A 148 17.78 4.24 -7.63
CA GLY A 148 16.83 3.99 -8.71
C GLY A 148 15.62 3.18 -8.25
N ALA A 149 15.28 3.24 -6.96
CA ALA A 149 14.17 2.56 -6.33
C ALA A 149 12.98 3.51 -6.12
N ASN A 150 11.80 2.94 -5.90
CA ASN A 150 10.62 3.73 -5.55
C ASN A 150 10.68 4.17 -4.08
N PHE A 151 10.09 5.33 -3.78
CA PHE A 151 9.72 5.67 -2.41
C PHE A 151 8.27 5.25 -2.17
N ALA A 152 7.99 4.60 -1.04
CA ALA A 152 6.64 4.20 -0.69
C ALA A 152 6.37 4.29 0.81
N GLU A 153 5.08 4.42 1.17
CA GLU A 153 4.62 4.31 2.55
C GLU A 153 3.78 3.04 2.72
N LEU A 154 4.17 2.22 3.70
CA LEU A 154 3.43 1.03 4.07
C LEU A 154 2.49 1.34 5.23
N GLY A 155 1.29 0.78 5.15
CA GLY A 155 0.29 0.98 6.22
C GLY A 155 -0.95 0.14 6.02
N GLY A 156 -2.04 0.50 6.72
CA GLY A 156 -3.31 -0.22 6.61
C GLY A 156 -3.22 -1.70 6.96
N TRP A 157 -2.17 -2.10 7.66
CA TRP A 157 -1.95 -3.49 8.03
C TRP A 157 -2.87 -3.91 9.16
N CYS A 158 -3.74 -4.86 8.86
CA CYS A 158 -4.72 -5.41 9.79
C CYS A 158 -4.81 -6.92 9.64
N VAL A 159 -5.11 -7.60 10.76
CA VAL A 159 -5.38 -9.04 10.82
C VAL A 159 -6.61 -9.26 11.69
N ALA A 160 -7.55 -10.06 11.20
CA ALA A 160 -8.75 -10.41 11.96
C ALA A 160 -8.39 -11.04 13.32
N PRO A 161 -9.15 -10.77 14.39
CA PRO A 161 -8.90 -11.38 15.70
C PRO A 161 -8.80 -12.90 15.66
N SER A 162 -9.64 -13.56 14.86
CA SER A 162 -9.63 -15.02 14.65
C SER A 162 -8.38 -15.53 13.95
N SER A 163 -7.68 -14.66 13.22
CA SER A 163 -6.46 -14.97 12.48
C SER A 163 -5.19 -14.48 13.16
N ARG A 164 -5.31 -13.88 14.36
CA ARG A 164 -4.14 -13.54 15.19
C ARG A 164 -3.43 -14.82 15.59
N ASN A 165 -2.10 -14.74 15.74
CA ASN A 165 -1.23 -15.90 16.02
C ASN A 165 -1.16 -16.94 14.87
N THR A 166 -1.61 -16.60 13.67
CA THR A 166 -1.38 -17.37 12.46
C THR A 166 -0.26 -16.75 11.62
N SER A 167 0.11 -17.39 10.51
CA SER A 167 1.10 -16.84 9.57
C SER A 167 0.58 -15.66 8.74
N HIS A 168 -0.73 -15.34 8.79
CA HIS A 168 -1.33 -14.31 7.91
C HIS A 168 -0.72 -12.91 8.11
N ALA A 169 -0.42 -12.54 9.37
CA ALA A 169 0.26 -11.29 9.67
C ALA A 169 1.62 -11.17 8.98
N LEU A 170 2.43 -12.23 9.07
CA LEU A 170 3.75 -12.29 8.45
C LEU A 170 3.64 -12.32 6.93
N ARG A 171 2.74 -13.14 6.40
CA ARG A 171 2.50 -13.26 4.95
C ARG A 171 2.15 -11.92 4.32
N SER A 172 1.24 -11.15 4.93
CA SER A 172 0.85 -9.85 4.40
C SER A 172 2.05 -8.91 4.25
N VAL A 173 2.91 -8.83 5.27
CA VAL A 173 4.09 -7.94 5.23
C VAL A 173 5.13 -8.45 4.24
N LEU A 174 5.41 -9.75 4.22
CA LEU A 174 6.40 -10.32 3.28
C LEU A 174 5.95 -10.17 1.82
N HIS A 175 4.64 -10.20 1.54
CA HIS A 175 4.12 -9.84 0.21
C HIS A 175 4.35 -8.38 -0.14
N MET A 176 4.40 -7.46 0.84
CA MET A 176 4.78 -6.06 0.56
C MET A 176 6.26 -5.93 0.20
N TYR A 177 7.15 -6.72 0.82
CA TYR A 177 8.55 -6.81 0.38
C TYR A 177 8.63 -7.35 -1.07
N ALA A 178 7.93 -8.45 -1.36
CA ALA A 178 7.88 -9.03 -2.69
C ALA A 178 7.33 -8.05 -3.74
N LEU A 179 6.25 -7.33 -3.42
CA LEU A 179 5.69 -6.30 -4.29
C LEU A 179 6.70 -5.18 -4.55
N GLY A 180 7.37 -4.70 -3.51
CA GLY A 180 8.41 -3.68 -3.65
C GLY A 180 9.51 -4.10 -4.61
N GLU A 181 9.96 -5.37 -4.57
CA GLU A 181 10.94 -5.90 -5.52
C GLU A 181 10.38 -6.01 -6.94
N ILE A 182 9.13 -6.51 -7.10
CA ILE A 182 8.47 -6.59 -8.41
C ILE A 182 8.35 -5.21 -9.05
N LEU A 183 8.12 -4.17 -8.25
CA LEU A 183 8.01 -2.80 -8.72
C LEU A 183 9.36 -2.09 -8.97
N GLY A 184 10.49 -2.78 -8.80
CA GLY A 184 11.83 -2.26 -9.11
C GLY A 184 12.65 -1.85 -7.89
N GLY A 185 12.30 -2.34 -6.72
CA GLY A 185 12.94 -1.98 -5.45
C GLY A 185 12.25 -0.80 -4.77
N THR A 186 12.28 -0.80 -3.43
CA THR A 186 11.58 0.21 -2.62
C THR A 186 12.36 0.54 -1.36
N VAL A 187 12.53 1.81 -1.11
CA VAL A 187 12.84 2.36 0.21
C VAL A 187 11.58 3.07 0.70
N GLY A 188 11.20 2.86 1.95
CA GLY A 188 9.96 3.44 2.41
C GLY A 188 9.86 3.59 3.92
N LEU A 189 8.74 4.16 4.32
CA LEU A 189 8.41 4.45 5.70
C LEU A 189 7.10 3.77 6.12
N SER A 190 6.97 3.52 7.40
CA SER A 190 5.74 3.04 8.01
C SER A 190 5.64 3.56 9.43
N THR A 191 4.46 3.95 9.85
CA THR A 191 4.17 4.17 11.27
C THR A 191 3.51 2.93 11.84
N ALA A 192 4.06 2.40 12.92
CA ALA A 192 3.58 1.15 13.52
C ALA A 192 3.29 1.34 15.00
N THR A 193 2.15 0.83 15.45
CA THR A 193 1.80 0.86 16.87
C THR A 193 2.74 -0.03 17.69
N THR A 194 3.07 0.39 18.91
CA THR A 194 3.73 -0.50 19.88
C THR A 194 2.74 -1.49 20.48
N ARG A 195 1.44 -1.22 20.34
CA ARG A 195 0.33 -2.10 20.73
C ARG A 195 0.36 -3.39 19.90
N HIS A 196 0.01 -4.51 20.52
CA HIS A 196 -0.02 -5.84 19.88
C HIS A 196 1.28 -6.25 19.20
N ALA A 197 2.41 -5.70 19.64
CA ALA A 197 3.73 -5.99 19.10
C ALA A 197 3.90 -5.66 17.59
N SER A 198 3.04 -4.81 16.99
CA SER A 198 3.09 -4.51 15.55
C SER A 198 4.45 -4.00 15.12
N SER A 199 4.99 -2.98 15.80
CA SER A 199 6.34 -2.46 15.50
C SER A 199 7.42 -3.55 15.62
N SER A 200 7.40 -4.35 16.69
CA SER A 200 8.41 -5.39 16.89
C SER A 200 8.29 -6.55 15.88
N ILE A 201 7.09 -6.83 15.35
CA ILE A 201 6.91 -7.79 14.26
C ILE A 201 7.55 -7.25 12.99
N LEU A 202 7.25 -6.01 12.61
CA LEU A 202 7.82 -5.39 11.41
C LEU A 202 9.36 -5.33 11.48
N GLN A 203 9.93 -4.98 12.63
CA GLN A 203 11.39 -4.99 12.83
C GLN A 203 12.00 -6.39 12.67
N ARG A 204 11.34 -7.44 13.16
CA ARG A 204 11.78 -8.83 12.94
C ARG A 204 11.71 -9.27 11.48
N LEU A 205 10.89 -8.61 10.66
CA LEU A 205 10.75 -8.90 9.23
C LEU A 205 11.76 -8.13 8.36
N GLY A 206 12.48 -7.17 8.93
CA GLY A 206 13.54 -6.43 8.23
C GLY A 206 13.41 -4.91 8.28
N ALA A 207 12.32 -4.38 8.83
CA ALA A 207 12.24 -2.95 9.09
C ALA A 207 13.17 -2.54 10.24
N SER A 208 13.64 -1.31 10.22
CA SER A 208 14.37 -0.70 11.34
C SER A 208 13.66 0.54 11.85
N ARG A 209 13.91 0.95 13.08
CA ARG A 209 13.50 2.29 13.50
C ARG A 209 14.17 3.32 12.62
N ALA A 210 13.43 4.35 12.24
CA ALA A 210 14.02 5.48 11.53
C ALA A 210 15.06 6.15 12.41
N GLU A 211 16.21 6.49 11.82
CA GLU A 211 17.35 7.05 12.51
C GLU A 211 17.63 8.46 12.04
N LEU A 212 18.07 9.31 12.97
CA LEU A 212 18.61 10.62 12.67
C LEU A 212 20.02 10.71 13.24
N HIS A 213 21.01 10.98 12.37
CA HIS A 213 22.44 11.02 12.75
C HIS A 213 22.93 9.74 13.48
N GLY A 214 22.43 8.56 13.04
CA GLY A 214 22.80 7.26 13.62
C GLY A 214 22.10 6.92 14.95
N HIS A 215 21.14 7.73 15.37
CA HIS A 215 20.35 7.48 16.57
C HIS A 215 18.89 7.16 16.21
N PRO A 216 18.36 5.99 16.62
CA PRO A 216 16.98 5.65 16.38
C PRO A 216 16.03 6.61 17.10
N LEU A 217 14.98 7.04 16.41
CA LEU A 217 13.97 7.88 17.02
C LEU A 217 13.25 7.12 18.14
N PRO A 218 12.96 7.78 19.29
CA PRO A 218 12.10 7.19 20.30
C PRO A 218 10.66 7.03 19.79
N SER A 219 9.87 6.19 20.46
CA SER A 219 8.43 6.11 20.20
C SER A 219 7.78 7.44 20.56
N TYR A 220 6.77 7.83 19.76
CA TYR A 220 5.96 9.03 20.02
C TYR A 220 4.51 8.63 20.31
N PHE A 221 3.79 9.46 21.07
CA PHE A 221 2.36 9.25 21.27
C PHE A 221 1.58 9.87 20.12
N ASP A 222 0.71 9.07 19.48
CA ASP A 222 -0.20 9.55 18.43
C ASP A 222 -1.63 9.65 19.01
N PRO A 223 -2.18 10.86 19.14
CA PRO A 223 -3.52 11.06 19.69
C PRO A 223 -4.62 10.51 18.79
N THR A 224 -4.38 10.41 17.46
CA THR A 224 -5.34 9.87 16.51
C THR A 224 -5.60 8.40 16.76
N PHE A 225 -4.54 7.65 17.07
CA PHE A 225 -4.60 6.21 17.35
C PHE A 225 -4.58 5.89 18.85
N ASN A 226 -4.52 6.91 19.70
CA ASN A 226 -4.47 6.80 21.15
C ASN A 226 -3.43 5.75 21.62
N CYS A 227 -2.24 5.77 21.04
CA CYS A 227 -1.16 4.84 21.42
C CYS A 227 0.22 5.37 21.02
N HIS A 228 1.26 4.74 21.60
CA HIS A 228 2.61 4.97 21.15
C HIS A 228 2.89 4.29 19.82
N MET A 229 3.58 5.01 18.95
CA MET A 229 3.94 4.58 17.59
C MET A 229 5.46 4.67 17.40
N ASP A 230 5.99 3.82 16.56
CA ASP A 230 7.34 3.91 16.03
C ASP A 230 7.30 4.34 14.55
N LEU A 231 8.19 5.24 14.17
CA LEU A 231 8.48 5.49 12.75
C LEU A 231 9.52 4.46 12.32
N LEU A 232 9.15 3.64 11.35
CA LEU A 232 9.99 2.57 10.81
C LEU A 232 10.39 2.89 9.37
N GLN A 233 11.62 2.52 9.03
CA GLN A 233 12.13 2.50 7.67
C GLN A 233 12.23 1.04 7.19
N PHE A 234 11.90 0.80 5.93
CA PHE A 234 12.06 -0.51 5.30
C PHE A 234 12.74 -0.38 3.94
N ASP A 235 13.37 -1.48 3.54
CA ASP A 235 14.02 -1.65 2.23
C ASP A 235 13.58 -3.00 1.66
N SER A 236 12.84 -2.99 0.55
CA SER A 236 12.31 -4.24 -0.02
C SER A 236 13.39 -5.23 -0.42
N LEU A 237 14.59 -4.74 -0.77
CA LEU A 237 15.73 -5.56 -1.13
C LEU A 237 16.50 -6.12 0.08
N ARG A 238 16.08 -5.76 1.30
CA ARG A 238 16.75 -6.15 2.55
C ARG A 238 15.77 -6.69 3.60
N PRO A 239 14.95 -7.70 3.26
CA PRO A 239 14.17 -8.40 4.28
C PRO A 239 15.13 -9.05 5.30
N ALA A 240 14.64 -9.34 6.49
CA ALA A 240 15.45 -10.10 7.45
C ALA A 240 15.93 -11.42 6.81
N PRO A 241 17.22 -11.81 6.94
CA PRO A 241 17.82 -12.91 6.17
C PRO A 241 17.04 -14.23 6.24
N LYS A 242 16.45 -14.53 7.39
CA LYS A 242 15.64 -15.76 7.57
C LYS A 242 14.35 -15.79 6.74
N TYR A 243 13.91 -14.66 6.18
CA TYR A 243 12.71 -14.55 5.37
C TYR A 243 12.99 -14.25 3.90
N ALA A 244 14.25 -14.08 3.51
CA ALA A 244 14.62 -13.77 2.13
C ALA A 244 14.12 -14.85 1.14
N GLY A 245 14.22 -16.14 1.51
CA GLY A 245 13.68 -17.24 0.70
C GLY A 245 12.17 -17.13 0.50
N HIS A 246 11.41 -16.79 1.53
CA HIS A 246 9.97 -16.60 1.41
C HIS A 246 9.60 -15.40 0.52
N VAL A 247 10.36 -14.30 0.59
CA VAL A 247 10.15 -13.16 -0.31
C VAL A 247 10.36 -13.58 -1.75
N THR A 248 11.43 -14.35 -2.06
CA THR A 248 11.67 -14.88 -3.40
C THR A 248 10.53 -15.80 -3.89
N GLU A 249 10.04 -16.69 -3.03
CA GLU A 249 8.88 -17.54 -3.34
C GLU A 249 7.61 -16.69 -3.63
N TYR A 250 7.37 -15.66 -2.84
CA TYR A 250 6.20 -14.79 -3.02
C TYR A 250 6.31 -13.92 -4.27
N ILE A 251 7.51 -13.51 -4.69
CA ILE A 251 7.71 -12.85 -6.00
C ILE A 251 7.23 -13.74 -7.13
N ALA A 252 7.67 -15.01 -7.16
CA ALA A 252 7.24 -15.96 -8.18
C ALA A 252 5.73 -16.20 -8.12
N GLN A 253 5.18 -16.44 -6.94
CA GLN A 253 3.74 -16.67 -6.73
C GLN A 253 2.90 -15.45 -7.16
N MET A 254 3.32 -14.23 -6.80
CA MET A 254 2.61 -13.00 -7.18
C MET A 254 2.61 -12.79 -8.68
N ARG A 255 3.73 -13.03 -9.35
CA ARG A 255 3.83 -12.87 -10.81
C ARG A 255 3.02 -13.91 -11.57
N GLU A 256 3.03 -15.14 -11.13
CA GLU A 256 2.53 -16.28 -11.90
C GLU A 256 1.09 -16.66 -11.58
N GLN A 257 0.67 -16.53 -10.32
CA GLN A 257 -0.54 -17.18 -9.81
C GLN A 257 -1.50 -16.24 -9.09
N MET A 258 -1.03 -15.05 -8.63
CA MET A 258 -1.86 -14.17 -7.86
C MET A 258 -2.74 -13.32 -8.77
N GLN A 259 -4.04 -13.30 -8.50
CA GLN A 259 -4.95 -12.39 -9.18
C GLN A 259 -4.68 -10.95 -8.77
N VAL A 260 -4.43 -10.11 -9.77
CA VAL A 260 -4.36 -8.66 -9.64
C VAL A 260 -5.63 -8.05 -10.21
N VAL A 261 -6.33 -7.23 -9.41
CA VAL A 261 -7.53 -6.52 -9.85
C VAL A 261 -7.22 -5.04 -10.00
N CYS A 262 -7.53 -4.44 -11.15
CA CYS A 262 -7.38 -3.02 -11.41
C CYS A 262 -8.69 -2.40 -11.92
N GLY A 263 -8.83 -1.07 -11.76
CA GLY A 263 -10.09 -0.37 -12.04
C GLY A 263 -10.25 0.08 -13.48
N GLN A 264 -9.16 0.43 -14.17
CA GLN A 264 -9.24 0.92 -15.54
C GLN A 264 -8.31 0.13 -16.47
N PRO A 265 -8.77 -0.14 -17.72
CA PRO A 265 -7.87 -0.65 -18.72
C PRO A 265 -6.86 0.45 -19.08
N THR A 266 -5.60 0.10 -19.12
CA THR A 266 -4.58 0.98 -19.65
C THR A 266 -4.74 1.10 -21.14
N LEU A 267 -4.99 2.30 -21.60
CA LEU A 267 -4.65 2.62 -22.99
C LEU A 267 -3.09 2.63 -23.03
N PRO A 268 -2.47 1.88 -23.94
CA PRO A 268 -1.04 2.01 -24.16
C PRO A 268 -0.71 3.50 -24.36
N THR A 269 0.36 4.01 -23.78
CA THR A 269 0.78 5.42 -23.88
C THR A 269 0.81 5.89 -25.34
N TYR A 270 1.08 4.97 -26.26
CA TYR A 270 1.03 5.18 -27.71
C TYR A 270 -0.39 5.46 -28.22
N ALA A 271 -1.41 4.76 -27.74
CA ALA A 271 -2.79 4.99 -28.13
C ALA A 271 -3.35 6.31 -27.55
N ALA A 272 -2.95 6.67 -26.32
CA ALA A 272 -3.28 7.97 -25.73
C ALA A 272 -2.64 9.12 -26.50
N SER A 273 -1.39 8.97 -26.95
CA SER A 273 -0.70 9.94 -27.79
C SER A 273 -1.33 10.06 -29.18
N LEU A 274 -1.77 8.94 -29.76
CA LEU A 274 -2.49 8.95 -31.07
C LEU A 274 -3.86 9.60 -30.95
N LEU A 275 -4.61 9.37 -29.86
CA LEU A 275 -5.89 10.03 -29.59
C LEU A 275 -5.71 11.54 -29.39
N ALA A 276 -4.67 11.96 -28.65
CA ALA A 276 -4.34 13.36 -28.47
C ALA A 276 -3.93 14.03 -29.79
N LEU A 277 -3.16 13.36 -30.64
CA LEU A 277 -2.80 13.81 -31.97
C LEU A 277 -4.02 13.85 -32.92
N SER A 278 -4.89 12.87 -32.88
CA SER A 278 -6.15 12.83 -33.65
C SER A 278 -7.08 13.98 -33.28
N ASN A 279 -7.21 14.28 -32.00
CA ASN A 279 -8.02 15.42 -31.53
C ASN A 279 -7.38 16.78 -31.87
N ALA A 280 -6.04 16.88 -31.92
CA ALA A 280 -5.34 18.08 -32.33
C ALA A 280 -5.37 18.33 -33.85
N LEU A 281 -5.62 17.29 -34.64
CA LEU A 281 -5.70 17.32 -36.12
C LEU A 281 -7.14 17.43 -36.66
N GLN A 282 -8.15 17.58 -35.79
CA GLN A 282 -9.51 17.87 -36.29
C GLN A 282 -9.50 19.25 -36.94
N PRO A 283 -9.86 19.35 -38.24
CA PRO A 283 -9.90 20.63 -38.93
C PRO A 283 -10.95 21.52 -38.24
N VAL A 284 -10.55 22.73 -37.88
CA VAL A 284 -11.45 23.80 -37.51
C VAL A 284 -12.28 24.08 -38.77
N THR A 285 -13.43 23.43 -38.89
CA THR A 285 -14.41 23.77 -39.93
C THR A 285 -14.95 25.16 -39.58
N SER A 286 -14.31 26.14 -40.21
CA SER A 286 -14.66 27.53 -40.13
C SER A 286 -16.08 27.74 -40.59
N ALA A 287 -16.88 28.28 -39.69
CA ALA A 287 -18.14 28.93 -40.04
C ALA A 287 -17.84 30.19 -40.84
N LEU A 288 -17.82 30.06 -42.16
CA LEU A 288 -17.87 31.18 -43.13
C LEU A 288 -18.76 30.75 -44.28
N VAL A 289 -20.01 31.13 -44.22
CA VAL A 289 -20.79 31.74 -45.35
C VAL A 289 -22.17 32.10 -44.82
N GLY A 290 -22.35 33.33 -44.45
CA GLY A 290 -23.68 33.95 -44.40
C GLY A 290 -23.89 34.70 -45.71
N PRO A 291 -25.08 34.56 -46.37
CA PRO A 291 -25.35 35.26 -47.62
C PRO A 291 -25.60 36.74 -47.36
N ARG A 292 -24.83 37.61 -48.06
CA ARG A 292 -25.18 39.02 -48.23
C ARG A 292 -26.37 39.14 -49.16
N SER A 293 -27.50 39.58 -48.64
CA SER A 293 -28.61 40.08 -49.43
C SER A 293 -28.24 41.48 -50.00
N LEU A 294 -28.10 41.57 -51.30
CA LEU A 294 -28.14 42.83 -52.06
C LEU A 294 -29.62 43.22 -52.21
N SER A 295 -30.01 44.33 -51.60
CA SER A 295 -31.23 45.07 -52.01
C SER A 295 -30.81 46.25 -52.88
N LEU A 296 -31.28 46.22 -54.14
CA LEU A 296 -31.37 47.35 -55.06
C LEU A 296 -32.69 48.10 -54.74
N THR A 297 -32.60 49.34 -54.44
CA THR A 297 -33.26 50.55 -54.99
C THR A 297 -32.80 51.75 -54.24
#